data_09e599a5c23402f2a01d1b7eac9c20b4
#
_entry.id   09e599a5c23402f2a01d1b7eac9c20b4
#
_cell.length_a   1.000
_cell.length_b   1.000
_cell.length_c   1.000
_cell.angle_alpha   90.00
_cell.angle_beta   90.00
_cell.angle_gamma   90.00
#
_symmetry.space_group_name_H-M   'P 1'
#
loop_
_entity.id
_entity.type
_entity.pdbx_description
1 polymer ?
#
loop_
_entity_poly.entity_id
_entity_poly.type
_entity_poly.pdbx_seq_one_letter_code
_entity_poly.pdbx_strand_id
1 'polypeptide(L)'
;MWGFYAPSRISHGSYWHYWGTEQEVAWKENYRLWMIFLNEFKNRGGRVTVGSDSGFIYQLYGFAYVRELELLREAGFHPLEVIQSATLNGAETLGIEKFTGSVEVGKFADLIVIDENPLENLKVLYGTGAIKLDDDNNVTRVGGVKYTIKD
;
A
#
# COMPACT_ATOMS: atom_id res chain seq x y z
N MET A 1 4.96 4.14 -20.97
CA MET A 1 4.39 3.24 -19.93
C MET A 1 4.13 1.83 -20.44
N TRP A 2 3.60 1.63 -21.64
CA TRP A 2 3.28 0.31 -22.22
C TRP A 2 4.49 -0.58 -22.52
N GLY A 3 5.64 0.00 -22.89
CA GLY A 3 6.85 -0.76 -23.21
C GLY A 3 7.47 -1.51 -22.03
N PHE A 4 7.27 -1.02 -20.82
CA PHE A 4 7.84 -1.62 -19.61
C PHE A 4 7.20 -2.98 -19.27
N TYR A 5 5.94 -3.19 -19.68
CA TYR A 5 5.19 -4.42 -19.41
C TYR A 5 5.11 -5.38 -20.60
N ALA A 6 5.79 -5.08 -21.71
CA ALA A 6 5.74 -5.93 -22.88
C ALA A 6 6.13 -7.39 -22.59
N PRO A 7 7.18 -7.71 -21.81
CA PRO A 7 7.49 -9.08 -21.41
C PRO A 7 6.37 -9.72 -20.59
N SER A 8 5.80 -9.01 -19.63
CA SER A 8 4.69 -9.52 -18.83
C SER A 8 3.45 -9.79 -19.66
N ARG A 9 3.14 -8.95 -20.64
CA ARG A 9 2.03 -9.20 -21.57
C ARG A 9 2.22 -10.44 -22.41
N ILE A 10 3.45 -10.72 -22.82
CA ILE A 10 3.77 -11.90 -23.63
C ILE A 10 3.74 -13.16 -22.77
N SER A 11 4.35 -13.12 -21.58
CA SER A 11 4.50 -14.30 -20.71
C SER A 11 3.28 -14.55 -19.82
N HIS A 12 2.63 -13.48 -19.32
CA HIS A 12 1.53 -13.58 -18.36
C HIS A 12 0.18 -13.16 -18.94
N GLY A 13 0.15 -12.36 -19.99
CA GLY A 13 -1.08 -12.00 -20.70
C GLY A 13 -1.82 -13.21 -21.27
N SER A 14 -1.09 -14.31 -21.51
CA SER A 14 -1.69 -15.57 -21.95
C SER A 14 -2.60 -16.20 -20.90
N TYR A 15 -2.38 -15.99 -19.59
CA TYR A 15 -3.28 -16.48 -18.54
C TYR A 15 -4.67 -15.88 -18.60
N TRP A 16 -4.78 -14.66 -19.11
CA TRP A 16 -6.04 -13.91 -19.17
C TRP A 16 -6.67 -13.93 -20.57
N HIS A 17 -5.95 -14.47 -21.56
CA HIS A 17 -6.37 -14.44 -22.95
C HIS A 17 -7.70 -15.16 -23.21
N TYR A 18 -7.96 -16.20 -22.44
CA TYR A 18 -9.19 -17.01 -22.56
C TYR A 18 -10.26 -16.65 -21.54
N TRP A 19 -10.07 -15.57 -20.77
CA TRP A 19 -11.06 -15.15 -19.80
C TRP A 19 -12.24 -14.48 -20.50
N GLY A 20 -13.42 -15.07 -20.30
CA GLY A 20 -14.70 -14.51 -20.71
C GLY A 20 -15.50 -14.03 -19.49
N THR A 21 -16.74 -13.68 -19.75
CA THR A 21 -17.67 -13.18 -18.73
C THR A 21 -17.84 -14.14 -17.55
N GLU A 22 -17.85 -15.44 -17.82
CA GLU A 22 -18.02 -16.47 -16.77
C GLU A 22 -16.87 -16.41 -15.75
N GLN A 23 -15.62 -16.36 -16.22
CA GLN A 23 -14.45 -16.25 -15.36
C GLN A 23 -14.45 -14.94 -14.59
N GLU A 24 -14.81 -13.84 -15.24
CA GLU A 24 -14.91 -12.53 -14.57
C GLU A 24 -15.95 -12.54 -13.45
N VAL A 25 -17.12 -13.13 -13.66
CA VAL A 25 -18.17 -13.24 -12.64
C VAL A 25 -17.70 -14.08 -11.47
N ALA A 26 -17.09 -15.24 -11.74
CA ALA A 26 -16.54 -16.11 -10.69
C ALA A 26 -15.46 -15.40 -9.86
N TRP A 27 -14.55 -14.66 -10.51
CA TRP A 27 -13.50 -13.92 -9.80
C TRP A 27 -14.02 -12.73 -9.01
N LYS A 28 -15.04 -12.03 -9.48
CA LYS A 28 -15.72 -10.97 -8.71
C LYS A 28 -16.35 -11.53 -7.43
N GLU A 29 -16.97 -12.70 -7.52
CA GLU A 29 -17.53 -13.35 -6.33
C GLU A 29 -16.43 -13.82 -5.36
N ASN A 30 -15.35 -14.42 -5.85
CA ASN A 30 -14.20 -14.77 -5.02
C ASN A 30 -13.59 -13.54 -4.34
N TYR A 31 -13.44 -12.43 -5.07
CA TYR A 31 -12.96 -11.17 -4.52
C TYR A 31 -13.85 -10.69 -3.38
N ARG A 32 -15.17 -10.70 -3.56
CA ARG A 32 -16.14 -10.35 -2.53
C ARG A 32 -15.98 -11.23 -1.27
N LEU A 33 -15.82 -12.53 -1.45
CA LEU A 33 -15.61 -13.47 -0.35
C LEU A 33 -14.29 -13.20 0.39
N TRP A 34 -13.22 -12.86 -0.33
CA TRP A 34 -11.95 -12.48 0.29
C TRP A 34 -12.05 -11.21 1.12
N MET A 35 -12.77 -10.20 0.63
CA MET A 35 -13.00 -8.96 1.39
C MET A 35 -13.77 -9.23 2.70
N ILE A 36 -14.80 -10.05 2.64
CA ILE A 36 -15.55 -10.49 3.83
C ILE A 36 -14.64 -11.28 4.77
N PHE A 37 -13.89 -12.24 4.25
CA PHE A 37 -12.97 -13.04 5.04
C PHE A 37 -11.94 -12.20 5.77
N LEU A 38 -11.29 -11.26 5.09
CA LEU A 38 -10.28 -10.37 5.70
C LEU A 38 -10.86 -9.55 6.83
N ASN A 39 -12.06 -8.98 6.64
CA ASN A 39 -12.72 -8.21 7.68
C ASN A 39 -13.09 -9.07 8.89
N GLU A 40 -13.68 -10.25 8.66
CA GLU A 40 -14.02 -11.20 9.74
C GLU A 40 -12.78 -11.71 10.47
N PHE A 41 -11.70 -12.02 9.73
CA PHE A 41 -10.44 -12.47 10.33
C PHE A 41 -9.87 -11.39 11.25
N LYS A 42 -9.81 -10.13 10.80
CA LYS A 42 -9.40 -8.99 11.63
C LYS A 42 -10.32 -8.82 12.86
N ASN A 43 -11.65 -8.84 12.67
CA ASN A 43 -12.61 -8.66 13.75
C ASN A 43 -12.54 -9.74 14.84
N ARG A 44 -12.00 -10.92 14.48
CA ARG A 44 -11.72 -12.02 15.41
C ARG A 44 -10.32 -11.95 16.04
N GLY A 45 -9.61 -10.82 15.87
CA GLY A 45 -8.27 -10.61 16.42
C GLY A 45 -7.14 -11.12 15.54
N GLY A 46 -7.42 -11.52 14.31
CA GLY A 46 -6.39 -11.89 13.34
C GLY A 46 -5.54 -10.69 12.94
N ARG A 47 -4.22 -10.89 12.85
CA ARG A 47 -3.29 -9.85 12.42
C ARG A 47 -3.22 -9.82 10.89
N VAL A 48 -3.50 -8.67 10.31
CA VAL A 48 -3.38 -8.40 8.87
C VAL A 48 -2.24 -7.42 8.66
N THR A 49 -1.37 -7.71 7.70
CA THR A 49 -0.27 -6.84 7.25
C THR A 49 -0.48 -6.46 5.79
N VAL A 50 0.29 -5.51 5.29
CA VAL A 50 0.20 -5.00 3.92
C VAL A 50 1.40 -5.47 3.11
N GLY A 51 1.14 -5.97 1.90
CA GLY A 51 2.15 -6.33 0.93
C GLY A 51 1.55 -6.42 -0.47
N SER A 52 2.19 -5.76 -1.45
CA SER A 52 1.64 -5.57 -2.79
C SER A 52 2.23 -6.50 -3.84
N ASP A 53 3.24 -7.31 -3.52
CA ASP A 53 4.01 -8.10 -4.49
C ASP A 53 4.44 -7.27 -5.72
N SER A 54 4.91 -6.03 -5.47
CA SER A 54 5.27 -5.08 -6.52
C SER A 54 6.37 -5.62 -7.42
N GLY A 55 6.23 -5.36 -8.73
CA GLY A 55 7.11 -5.88 -9.78
C GLY A 55 6.56 -7.12 -10.48
N PHE A 56 5.56 -7.77 -9.91
CA PHE A 56 4.80 -8.84 -10.55
C PHE A 56 3.58 -8.24 -11.27
N ILE A 57 3.09 -8.85 -12.31
CA ILE A 57 2.03 -8.47 -13.26
C ILE A 57 1.25 -7.20 -12.87
N TYR A 58 1.53 -6.09 -13.57
CA TYR A 58 0.82 -4.80 -13.42
C TYR A 58 0.93 -4.13 -12.05
N GLN A 59 1.72 -4.67 -11.12
CA GLN A 59 1.96 -4.08 -9.80
C GLN A 59 3.13 -3.11 -9.85
N LEU A 60 2.83 -1.81 -9.80
CA LEU A 60 3.83 -0.74 -9.84
C LEU A 60 4.41 -0.48 -8.44
N TYR A 61 5.74 -0.41 -8.37
CA TYR A 61 6.42 0.01 -7.14
C TYR A 61 5.88 1.34 -6.62
N GLY A 62 5.65 1.44 -5.33
CA GLY A 62 5.08 2.60 -4.65
C GLY A 62 3.56 2.70 -4.80
N PHE A 63 3.04 2.68 -6.02
CA PHE A 63 1.61 2.81 -6.28
C PHE A 63 0.80 1.61 -5.77
N ALA A 64 1.28 0.39 -6.02
CA ALA A 64 0.57 -0.81 -5.61
C ALA A 64 0.42 -0.91 -4.09
N TYR A 65 1.40 -0.40 -3.33
CA TYR A 65 1.31 -0.38 -1.87
C TYR A 65 0.14 0.47 -1.37
N VAL A 66 -0.03 1.68 -1.89
CA VAL A 66 -1.18 2.53 -1.52
C VAL A 66 -2.49 1.89 -1.97
N ARG A 67 -2.49 1.21 -3.12
CA ARG A 67 -3.66 0.46 -3.58
C ARG A 67 -4.06 -0.65 -2.61
N GLU A 68 -3.11 -1.34 -2.00
CA GLU A 68 -3.39 -2.33 -0.94
C GLU A 68 -4.10 -1.69 0.27
N LEU A 69 -3.71 -0.47 0.65
CA LEU A 69 -4.40 0.26 1.72
C LEU A 69 -5.85 0.57 1.35
N GLU A 70 -6.09 0.98 0.10
CA GLU A 70 -7.45 1.21 -0.40
C GLU A 70 -8.28 -0.08 -0.41
N LEU A 71 -7.68 -1.23 -0.78
CA LEU A 71 -8.34 -2.53 -0.76
C LEU A 71 -8.73 -2.98 0.65
N LEU A 72 -7.89 -2.72 1.67
CA LEU A 72 -8.27 -2.97 3.05
C LEU A 72 -9.45 -2.08 3.50
N ARG A 73 -9.49 -0.82 3.04
CA ARG A 73 -10.66 0.05 3.26
C ARG A 73 -11.92 -0.52 2.60
N GLU A 74 -11.80 -1.01 1.38
CA GLU A 74 -12.90 -1.65 0.64
C GLU A 74 -13.38 -2.91 1.36
N ALA A 75 -12.47 -3.68 1.99
CA ALA A 75 -12.80 -4.81 2.83
C ALA A 75 -13.51 -4.45 4.15
N GLY A 76 -13.64 -3.16 4.48
CA GLY A 76 -14.35 -2.67 5.67
C GLY A 76 -13.47 -2.34 6.87
N PHE A 77 -12.16 -2.25 6.69
CA PHE A 77 -11.26 -1.79 7.75
C PHE A 77 -11.47 -0.31 8.06
N HIS A 78 -11.44 0.07 9.33
CA HIS A 78 -11.38 1.47 9.72
C HIS A 78 -10.05 2.09 9.25
N PRO A 79 -9.97 3.41 8.90
CA PRO A 79 -8.73 4.02 8.44
C PRO A 79 -7.52 3.80 9.36
N LEU A 80 -7.70 3.88 10.67
CA LEU A 80 -6.64 3.60 11.64
C LEU A 80 -6.18 2.15 11.62
N GLU A 81 -7.09 1.19 11.41
CA GLU A 81 -6.74 -0.23 11.28
C GLU A 81 -5.92 -0.50 10.01
N VAL A 82 -6.21 0.23 8.93
CA VAL A 82 -5.42 0.18 7.69
C VAL A 82 -4.00 0.68 7.95
N ILE A 83 -3.85 1.83 8.61
CA ILE A 83 -2.55 2.40 8.95
C ILE A 83 -1.81 1.45 9.90
N GLN A 84 -2.47 0.91 10.91
CA GLN A 84 -1.88 -0.07 11.82
C GLN A 84 -1.41 -1.32 11.07
N SER A 85 -2.18 -1.83 10.10
CA SER A 85 -1.79 -2.96 9.25
C SER A 85 -0.53 -2.66 8.43
N ALA A 86 -0.37 -1.40 8.00
CA ALA A 86 0.75 -0.92 7.21
C ALA A 86 2.00 -0.54 8.04
N THR A 87 1.90 -0.50 9.36
CA THR A 87 2.96 -0.03 10.27
C THR A 87 3.22 -1.04 11.40
N LEU A 88 2.52 -0.92 12.50
CA LEU A 88 2.74 -1.72 13.71
C LEU A 88 2.59 -3.23 13.46
N ASN A 89 1.53 -3.66 12.77
CA ASN A 89 1.32 -5.07 12.50
C ASN A 89 2.47 -5.69 11.67
N GLY A 90 3.00 -4.91 10.72
CA GLY A 90 4.18 -5.31 9.93
C GLY A 90 5.43 -5.43 10.81
N ALA A 91 5.67 -4.44 11.66
CA ALA A 91 6.80 -4.45 12.59
C ALA A 91 6.74 -5.63 13.57
N GLU A 92 5.58 -5.92 14.14
CA GLU A 92 5.37 -7.07 15.03
C GLU A 92 5.54 -8.41 14.30
N THR A 93 5.12 -8.50 13.05
CA THR A 93 5.29 -9.72 12.25
C THR A 93 6.77 -10.00 11.95
N LEU A 94 7.57 -8.93 11.80
CA LEU A 94 9.01 -9.01 11.59
C LEU A 94 9.81 -9.10 12.90
N GLY A 95 9.18 -8.92 14.06
CA GLY A 95 9.86 -8.92 15.37
C GLY A 95 10.71 -7.67 15.64
N ILE A 96 10.39 -6.56 14.99
CA ILE A 96 11.11 -5.27 15.10
C ILE A 96 10.27 -4.15 15.72
N GLU A 97 9.13 -4.47 16.32
CA GLU A 97 8.19 -3.51 16.91
C GLU A 97 8.80 -2.66 18.03
N LYS A 98 9.89 -3.12 18.63
CA LYS A 98 10.65 -2.35 19.64
C LYS A 98 11.40 -1.15 19.03
N PHE A 99 11.64 -1.21 17.72
CA PHE A 99 12.46 -0.22 17.01
C PHE A 99 11.64 0.69 16.11
N THR A 100 10.53 0.21 15.56
CA THR A 100 9.71 0.94 14.57
C THR A 100 8.24 0.49 14.61
N GLY A 101 7.40 1.04 13.73
CA GLY A 101 6.00 0.67 13.54
C GLY A 101 5.00 1.51 14.36
N SER A 102 5.46 2.27 15.36
CA SER A 102 4.63 3.21 16.13
C SER A 102 5.44 4.43 16.56
N VAL A 103 4.75 5.52 16.84
CA VAL A 103 5.36 6.78 17.30
C VAL A 103 5.49 6.73 18.83
N GLU A 104 6.66 6.33 19.31
CA GLU A 104 6.95 6.19 20.73
C GLU A 104 8.38 6.64 21.04
N VAL A 105 8.60 7.11 22.28
CA VAL A 105 9.93 7.50 22.74
C VAL A 105 10.87 6.30 22.74
N GLY A 106 12.05 6.48 22.13
CA GLY A 106 13.08 5.44 22.02
C GLY A 106 13.02 4.57 20.76
N LYS A 107 11.99 4.76 19.92
CA LYS A 107 11.93 4.14 18.59
C LYS A 107 12.60 5.01 17.52
N PHE A 108 12.92 4.42 16.39
CA PHE A 108 13.44 5.15 15.24
C PHE A 108 12.40 6.16 14.73
N ALA A 109 12.88 7.30 14.24
CA ALA A 109 12.05 8.33 13.65
C ALA A 109 11.74 8.04 12.16
N ASP A 110 11.30 6.82 11.86
CA ASP A 110 10.81 6.42 10.53
C ASP A 110 9.42 7.03 10.31
N LEU A 111 9.38 8.33 10.05
CA LEU A 111 8.17 9.13 10.01
C LEU A 111 7.97 9.76 8.63
N ILE A 112 6.72 9.81 8.20
CA ILE A 112 6.30 10.64 7.06
C ILE A 112 5.41 11.77 7.56
N VAL A 113 5.62 12.98 7.03
CA VAL A 113 4.77 14.14 7.28
C VAL A 113 3.98 14.43 6.01
N ILE A 114 2.68 14.47 6.12
CA ILE A 114 1.75 14.70 5.01
C ILE A 114 0.90 15.93 5.29
N ASP A 115 0.51 16.63 4.23
CA ASP A 115 -0.24 17.90 4.34
C ASP A 115 -1.76 17.67 4.53
N GLU A 116 -2.26 16.49 4.20
CA GLU A 116 -3.69 16.15 4.25
C GLU A 116 -3.93 14.94 5.17
N ASN A 117 -5.16 14.82 5.65
CA ASN A 117 -5.53 13.76 6.59
C ASN A 117 -5.69 12.39 5.87
N PRO A 118 -4.81 11.40 6.08
CA PRO A 118 -4.91 10.09 5.45
C PRO A 118 -6.09 9.25 5.97
N LEU A 119 -6.68 9.63 7.11
CA LEU A 119 -7.87 8.95 7.64
C LEU A 119 -9.11 9.25 6.81
N GLU A 120 -9.13 10.39 6.14
CA GLU A 120 -10.20 10.80 5.23
C GLU A 120 -9.95 10.26 3.82
N ASN A 121 -8.71 10.33 3.36
CA ASN A 121 -8.35 9.94 2.01
C ASN A 121 -6.93 9.32 1.95
N LEU A 122 -6.83 8.00 1.85
CA LEU A 122 -5.56 7.30 1.72
C LEU A 122 -4.79 7.66 0.44
N LYS A 123 -5.45 8.20 -0.59
CA LYS A 123 -4.80 8.59 -1.85
C LYS A 123 -3.80 9.73 -1.69
N VAL A 124 -3.84 10.47 -0.58
CA VAL A 124 -2.83 11.47 -0.26
C VAL A 124 -1.42 10.86 -0.16
N LEU A 125 -1.34 9.56 0.09
CA LEU A 125 -0.08 8.80 0.15
C LEU A 125 0.52 8.49 -1.23
N TYR A 126 -0.23 8.62 -2.33
CA TYR A 126 0.32 8.45 -3.68
C TYR A 126 1.34 9.53 -4.05
N GLY A 127 1.25 10.67 -3.41
CA GLY A 127 2.00 11.83 -3.81
C GLY A 127 1.54 12.44 -5.14
N THR A 128 1.84 13.69 -5.37
CA THR A 128 1.45 14.40 -6.60
C THR A 128 2.49 14.31 -7.71
N GLY A 129 3.55 13.54 -7.53
CA GLY A 129 4.63 13.38 -8.51
C GLY A 129 5.56 14.61 -8.67
N ALA A 130 5.31 15.70 -7.96
CA ALA A 130 6.20 16.84 -7.98
C ALA A 130 7.35 16.65 -6.99
N ILE A 131 8.57 16.54 -7.51
CA ILE A 131 9.79 16.64 -6.70
C ILE A 131 10.09 18.11 -6.52
N LYS A 132 10.21 18.56 -5.26
CA LYS A 132 10.75 19.88 -4.95
C LYS A 132 12.15 19.74 -4.39
N LEU A 133 13.04 20.56 -4.88
CA LEU A 133 14.41 20.65 -4.43
C LEU A 133 14.58 21.98 -3.67
N ASP A 134 15.50 22.02 -2.70
CA ASP A 134 16.01 23.26 -2.12
C ASP A 134 17.10 23.89 -3.02
N ASP A 135 17.66 25.00 -2.57
CA ASP A 135 18.68 25.74 -3.32
C ASP A 135 20.00 24.93 -3.47
N ASP A 136 20.21 23.92 -2.63
CA ASP A 136 21.36 23.00 -2.65
C ASP A 136 21.08 21.71 -3.44
N ASN A 137 19.95 21.63 -4.17
CA ASN A 137 19.46 20.46 -4.91
C ASN A 137 19.09 19.22 -4.05
N ASN A 138 18.88 19.38 -2.76
CA ASN A 138 18.36 18.29 -1.95
C ASN A 138 16.85 18.13 -2.16
N VAL A 139 16.36 16.90 -2.14
CA VAL A 139 14.93 16.62 -2.25
C VAL A 139 14.25 17.02 -0.95
N THR A 140 13.42 18.08 -1.01
CA THR A 140 12.63 18.54 0.13
C THR A 140 11.19 18.04 0.09
N ARG A 141 10.70 17.60 -1.06
CA ARG A 141 9.35 17.10 -1.24
C ARG A 141 9.27 16.15 -2.43
N VAL A 142 8.62 15.01 -2.21
CA VAL A 142 8.19 14.09 -3.28
C VAL A 142 6.70 13.89 -3.12
N GLY A 143 5.96 14.40 -4.07
CA GLY A 143 4.51 14.32 -4.05
C GLY A 143 3.87 15.00 -2.87
N GLY A 144 3.08 14.80 -2.08
CA GLY A 144 2.57 15.46 -0.85
C GLY A 144 3.40 15.18 0.40
N VAL A 145 4.45 14.37 0.31
CA VAL A 145 5.27 13.94 1.44
C VAL A 145 6.47 14.87 1.60
N LYS A 146 6.60 15.46 2.79
CA LYS A 146 7.74 16.32 3.14
C LYS A 146 8.81 15.48 3.83
N TYR A 147 10.00 15.48 3.26
CA TYR A 147 11.18 14.85 3.86
C TYR A 147 12.01 15.92 4.56
N THR A 148 12.39 15.68 5.79
CA THR A 148 13.41 16.47 6.47
C THR A 148 14.61 15.55 6.69
N ILE A 149 15.67 15.78 5.94
CA ILE A 149 16.96 15.14 6.21
C ILE A 149 17.57 15.96 7.37
N LYS A 150 17.77 15.34 8.51
CA LYS A 150 18.65 15.86 9.55
C LYS A 150 19.99 15.17 9.42
N ASP A 151 21.03 15.98 9.26
CA ASP A 151 22.42 15.55 9.42
C ASP A 151 22.68 14.97 10.81
#